data_7394b8587fc9e3625dc3410f3e73e008
#
_entry.id   7394b8587fc9e3625dc3410f3e73e008
#
_cell.length_a   1.000
_cell.length_b   1.000
_cell.length_c   1.000
_cell.angle_alpha   90.00
_cell.angle_beta   90.00
_cell.angle_gamma   90.00
#
_symmetry.space_group_name_H-M   'P 1'
#
loop_
_entity.id
_entity.type
_entity.pdbx_description
1 polymer ?
#
loop_
_entity_poly.entity_id
_entity_poly.type
_entity_poly.pdbx_seq_one_letter_code
_entity_poly.pdbx_strand_id
1 'polypeptide(L)'
;MKWQLSFFQLSAYGLKRALRVLLLGLALCALLIFAIDLAIRLYVRADIYENVDELPHRPYGLVLGTSKYFTSNQLNLFYYNRLLAAQQLFVEGKIDYLLLSGDNRTLQYNEPRTMWQDLRKMGIPQDFMFLDYAGFRTLDSVIRAKQVFNAVPMTIISQKFHCERALFIAKYYNIDAICFVADYPDIWSFVRVREFFARIKVVLDLLIEKEPHFLGDPEPLPQPVTVPLVGIGLE
;
A
#
# COMPACT_ATOMS: atom_id res chain seq x y z
N MET A 1 -27.25 17.97 -59.17
CA MET A 1 -26.04 17.27 -58.66
C MET A 1 -25.17 18.12 -57.67
N LYS A 2 -25.49 19.38 -57.41
CA LYS A 2 -24.71 20.24 -56.47
C LYS A 2 -25.15 20.16 -54.99
N TRP A 3 -26.36 19.70 -54.71
CA TRP A 3 -26.95 19.66 -53.35
C TRP A 3 -26.45 18.47 -52.48
N GLN A 4 -26.04 17.38 -53.07
CA GLN A 4 -25.52 16.22 -52.30
C GLN A 4 -24.08 16.45 -51.75
N LEU A 5 -23.28 17.27 -52.43
CA LEU A 5 -21.92 17.55 -51.97
C LEU A 5 -21.88 18.46 -50.72
N SER A 6 -22.89 19.36 -50.56
CA SER A 6 -22.93 20.25 -49.39
C SER A 6 -23.33 19.51 -48.10
N PHE A 7 -24.22 18.53 -48.18
CA PHE A 7 -24.62 17.69 -47.04
C PHE A 7 -23.45 16.81 -46.54
N PHE A 8 -22.64 16.26 -47.46
CA PHE A 8 -21.46 15.47 -47.13
C PHE A 8 -20.37 16.32 -46.46
N GLN A 9 -20.18 17.55 -46.93
CA GLN A 9 -19.20 18.48 -46.32
C GLN A 9 -19.60 18.97 -44.94
N LEU A 10 -20.90 19.25 -44.72
CA LEU A 10 -21.44 19.60 -43.37
C LEU A 10 -21.33 18.43 -42.40
N SER A 11 -21.58 17.19 -42.84
CA SER A 11 -21.40 15.96 -42.07
C SER A 11 -19.93 15.74 -41.68
N ALA A 12 -18.99 15.90 -42.62
CA ALA A 12 -17.57 15.73 -42.38
C ALA A 12 -17.00 16.83 -41.44
N TYR A 13 -17.49 18.05 -41.51
CA TYR A 13 -17.09 19.13 -40.59
C TYR A 13 -17.64 18.88 -39.17
N GLY A 14 -18.89 18.44 -39.05
CA GLY A 14 -19.49 18.04 -37.80
C GLY A 14 -18.73 16.90 -37.13
N LEU A 15 -18.36 15.87 -37.89
CA LEU A 15 -17.57 14.74 -37.41
C LEU A 15 -16.17 15.15 -36.93
N LYS A 16 -15.47 16.02 -37.69
CA LYS A 16 -14.17 16.56 -37.26
C LYS A 16 -14.25 17.38 -35.99
N ARG A 17 -15.31 18.17 -35.82
CA ARG A 17 -15.55 18.95 -34.60
C ARG A 17 -15.83 18.02 -33.41
N ALA A 18 -16.68 17.04 -33.56
CA ALA A 18 -16.97 16.04 -32.55
C ALA A 18 -15.70 15.26 -32.13
N LEU A 19 -14.88 14.84 -33.10
CA LEU A 19 -13.62 14.17 -32.82
C LEU A 19 -12.65 15.07 -32.06
N ARG A 20 -12.53 16.34 -32.40
CA ARG A 20 -11.68 17.31 -31.66
C ARG A 20 -12.16 17.46 -30.21
N VAL A 21 -13.47 17.61 -29.98
CA VAL A 21 -14.04 17.72 -28.64
C VAL A 21 -13.76 16.46 -27.82
N LEU A 22 -13.94 15.29 -28.45
CA LEU A 22 -13.62 14.00 -27.81
C LEU A 22 -12.15 13.91 -27.43
N LEU A 23 -11.24 14.25 -28.36
CA LEU A 23 -9.79 14.21 -28.11
C LEU A 23 -9.37 15.21 -27.01
N LEU A 24 -9.93 16.41 -27.00
CA LEU A 24 -9.68 17.38 -25.94
C LEU A 24 -10.21 16.90 -24.59
N GLY A 25 -11.39 16.27 -24.57
CA GLY A 25 -11.94 15.65 -23.36
C GLY A 25 -11.05 14.53 -22.82
N LEU A 26 -10.59 13.64 -23.70
CA LEU A 26 -9.66 12.57 -23.31
C LEU A 26 -8.30 13.13 -22.81
N ALA A 27 -7.77 14.15 -23.47
CA ALA A 27 -6.53 14.81 -23.03
C ALA A 27 -6.67 15.46 -21.66
N LEU A 28 -7.82 16.13 -21.41
CA LEU A 28 -8.12 16.75 -20.11
C LEU A 28 -8.27 15.67 -19.03
N CYS A 29 -8.98 14.57 -19.28
CA CYS A 29 -9.07 13.44 -18.37
C CYS A 29 -7.69 12.84 -18.06
N ALA A 30 -6.86 12.63 -19.07
CA ALA A 30 -5.50 12.10 -18.87
C ALA A 30 -4.64 13.06 -18.01
N LEU A 31 -4.73 14.37 -18.27
CA LEU A 31 -4.02 15.39 -17.48
C LEU A 31 -4.49 15.40 -16.03
N LEU A 32 -5.80 15.34 -15.79
CA LEU A 32 -6.37 15.28 -14.44
C LEU A 32 -5.90 14.04 -13.67
N ILE A 33 -5.95 12.89 -14.31
CA ILE A 33 -5.48 11.63 -13.73
C ILE A 33 -3.98 11.70 -13.37
N PHE A 34 -3.17 12.26 -14.27
CA PHE A 34 -1.74 12.46 -14.01
C PHE A 34 -1.50 13.46 -12.85
N ALA A 35 -2.26 14.54 -12.79
CA ALA A 35 -2.18 15.52 -11.72
C ALA A 35 -2.54 14.92 -10.35
N ILE A 36 -3.57 14.07 -10.28
CA ILE A 36 -3.96 13.34 -9.06
C ILE A 36 -2.83 12.40 -8.63
N ASP A 37 -2.26 11.62 -9.54
CA ASP A 37 -1.15 10.71 -9.25
C ASP A 37 0.07 11.46 -8.70
N LEU A 38 0.43 12.58 -9.31
CA LEU A 38 1.52 13.44 -8.86
C LEU A 38 1.23 14.06 -7.49
N ALA A 39 0.01 14.57 -7.27
CA ALA A 39 -0.40 15.17 -6.01
C ALA A 39 -0.31 14.18 -4.85
N ILE A 40 -0.77 12.93 -5.03
CA ILE A 40 -0.65 11.87 -4.02
C ILE A 40 0.81 11.64 -3.65
N ARG A 41 1.70 11.48 -4.63
CA ARG A 41 3.14 11.25 -4.38
C ARG A 41 3.78 12.40 -3.62
N LEU A 42 3.50 13.64 -4.02
CA LEU A 42 4.04 14.82 -3.35
C LEU A 42 3.51 14.96 -1.92
N TYR A 43 2.24 14.64 -1.70
CA TYR A 43 1.58 14.76 -0.40
C TYR A 43 2.15 13.80 0.66
N VAL A 44 2.56 12.60 0.26
CA VAL A 44 3.04 11.58 1.19
C VAL A 44 4.57 11.43 1.24
N ARG A 45 5.31 12.13 0.37
CA ARG A 45 6.75 11.89 0.18
C ARG A 45 7.60 12.08 1.44
N ALA A 46 7.17 12.97 2.35
CA ALA A 46 7.89 13.28 3.57
C ALA A 46 7.84 12.14 4.61
N ASP A 47 6.88 11.21 4.47
CA ASP A 47 6.69 10.09 5.38
C ASP A 47 7.19 8.76 4.80
N ILE A 48 7.95 8.81 3.69
CA ILE A 48 8.53 7.65 3.01
C ILE A 48 10.03 7.63 3.27
N TYR A 49 10.52 6.53 3.84
CA TYR A 49 11.92 6.29 4.18
C TYR A 49 12.47 5.14 3.36
N GLU A 50 13.67 5.33 2.81
CA GLU A 50 14.42 4.33 2.04
C GLU A 50 15.69 3.89 2.78
N ASN A 51 16.13 4.69 3.77
CA ASN A 51 17.27 4.40 4.63
C ASN A 51 16.77 4.11 6.06
N VAL A 52 17.19 2.99 6.62
CA VAL A 52 16.80 2.56 7.96
C VAL A 52 17.38 3.47 9.06
N ASP A 53 18.56 4.07 8.85
CA ASP A 53 19.16 4.99 9.82
C ASP A 53 18.30 6.23 10.04
N GLU A 54 17.65 6.71 8.98
CA GLU A 54 16.75 7.88 9.00
C GLU A 54 15.36 7.57 9.53
N LEU A 55 14.99 6.28 9.58
CA LEU A 55 13.65 5.85 10.00
C LEU A 55 13.48 6.05 11.51
N PRO A 56 12.50 6.86 11.96
CA PRO A 56 12.19 6.95 13.39
C PRO A 56 11.56 5.65 13.89
N HIS A 57 11.84 5.30 15.15
CA HIS A 57 11.20 4.16 15.80
C HIS A 57 9.68 4.34 15.86
N ARG A 58 8.96 3.27 15.54
CA ARG A 58 7.51 3.13 15.69
C ARG A 58 7.21 1.75 16.26
N PRO A 59 6.36 1.62 17.27
CA PRO A 59 6.18 0.32 17.94
C PRO A 59 5.62 -0.77 17.02
N TYR A 60 4.87 -0.40 15.98
CA TYR A 60 4.21 -1.37 15.12
C TYR A 60 4.69 -1.30 13.68
N GLY A 61 5.03 -2.45 13.09
CA GLY A 61 5.31 -2.62 11.68
C GLY A 61 4.13 -3.29 10.96
N LEU A 62 3.46 -2.59 10.04
CA LEU A 62 2.41 -3.18 9.20
C LEU A 62 3.01 -3.71 7.91
N VAL A 63 3.13 -5.04 7.78
CA VAL A 63 3.57 -5.70 6.55
C VAL A 63 2.37 -5.95 5.65
N LEU A 64 2.35 -5.29 4.48
CA LEU A 64 1.28 -5.46 3.51
C LEU A 64 1.49 -6.73 2.69
N GLY A 65 0.48 -7.60 2.64
CA GLY A 65 0.51 -8.87 1.95
C GLY A 65 0.67 -8.77 0.43
N THR A 66 1.20 -9.81 -0.14
CA THR A 66 1.24 -10.10 -1.58
C THR A 66 1.53 -11.58 -1.76
N SER A 67 1.15 -12.14 -2.92
CA SER A 67 1.38 -13.55 -3.22
C SER A 67 2.87 -13.92 -3.17
N LYS A 68 3.19 -15.03 -2.49
CA LYS A 68 4.56 -15.56 -2.38
C LYS A 68 5.13 -16.00 -3.73
N TYR A 69 4.28 -16.45 -4.64
CA TYR A 69 4.68 -16.92 -5.97
C TYR A 69 3.89 -16.21 -7.06
N PHE A 70 4.52 -15.91 -8.18
CA PHE A 70 3.83 -15.44 -9.39
C PHE A 70 3.16 -16.60 -10.13
N THR A 71 3.86 -17.74 -10.20
CA THR A 71 3.42 -19.04 -10.74
C THR A 71 3.90 -20.10 -9.79
N SER A 72 3.49 -21.36 -10.01
CA SER A 72 3.73 -22.49 -9.08
C SER A 72 5.19 -22.63 -8.59
N ASN A 73 6.19 -22.08 -9.29
CA ASN A 73 7.61 -22.24 -8.92
C ASN A 73 8.43 -20.94 -8.95
N GLN A 74 7.85 -19.80 -9.33
CA GLN A 74 8.59 -18.54 -9.43
C GLN A 74 8.33 -17.67 -8.20
N LEU A 75 9.34 -17.55 -7.31
CA LEU A 75 9.29 -16.70 -6.13
C LEU A 75 9.00 -15.25 -6.52
N ASN A 76 8.06 -14.64 -5.84
CA ASN A 76 7.76 -13.23 -5.97
C ASN A 76 8.75 -12.40 -5.13
N LEU A 77 9.68 -11.71 -5.80
CA LEU A 77 10.67 -10.87 -5.13
C LEU A 77 10.05 -9.70 -4.36
N PHE A 78 8.87 -9.22 -4.74
CA PHE A 78 8.15 -8.22 -3.94
C PHE A 78 7.78 -8.77 -2.56
N TYR A 79 7.35 -10.01 -2.49
CA TYR A 79 7.06 -10.70 -1.24
C TYR A 79 8.33 -10.86 -0.40
N TYR A 80 9.38 -11.44 -1.00
CA TYR A 80 10.62 -11.73 -0.29
C TYR A 80 11.29 -10.48 0.27
N ASN A 81 11.39 -9.42 -0.54
CA ASN A 81 12.01 -8.16 -0.12
C ASN A 81 11.21 -7.45 0.99
N ARG A 82 9.87 -7.59 1.03
CA ARG A 82 9.09 -7.09 2.18
C ARG A 82 9.42 -7.81 3.47
N LEU A 83 9.60 -9.13 3.42
CA LEU A 83 9.96 -9.90 4.60
C LEU A 83 11.38 -9.55 5.06
N LEU A 84 12.33 -9.37 4.15
CA LEU A 84 13.68 -8.89 4.48
C LEU A 84 13.63 -7.53 5.15
N ALA A 85 12.89 -6.57 4.61
CA ALA A 85 12.71 -5.26 5.20
C ALA A 85 12.07 -5.33 6.60
N ALA A 86 11.04 -6.16 6.77
CA ALA A 86 10.40 -6.36 8.06
C ALA A 86 11.35 -6.97 9.10
N GLN A 87 12.14 -7.97 8.70
CA GLN A 87 13.17 -8.57 9.54
C GLN A 87 14.23 -7.53 9.94
N GLN A 88 14.74 -6.76 8.98
CA GLN A 88 15.73 -5.73 9.22
C GLN A 88 15.25 -4.72 10.27
N LEU A 89 14.04 -4.17 10.08
CA LEU A 89 13.49 -3.19 11.00
C LEU A 89 13.29 -3.75 12.41
N PHE A 90 12.89 -5.02 12.52
CA PHE A 90 12.73 -5.68 13.81
C PHE A 90 14.08 -5.89 14.50
N VAL A 91 15.09 -6.42 13.78
CA VAL A 91 16.44 -6.67 14.33
C VAL A 91 17.14 -5.38 14.73
N GLU A 92 16.96 -4.30 13.97
CA GLU A 92 17.54 -2.99 14.26
C GLU A 92 16.74 -2.18 15.30
N GLY A 93 15.68 -2.76 15.88
CA GLY A 93 14.87 -2.13 16.92
C GLY A 93 14.12 -0.89 16.43
N LYS A 94 13.78 -0.83 15.15
CA LYS A 94 12.96 0.25 14.57
C LYS A 94 11.46 0.01 14.77
N ILE A 95 11.08 -1.25 15.04
CA ILE A 95 9.73 -1.70 15.36
C ILE A 95 9.78 -2.76 16.46
N ASP A 96 8.72 -2.84 17.29
CA ASP A 96 8.61 -3.82 18.39
C ASP A 96 7.75 -5.02 17.98
N TYR A 97 6.67 -4.77 17.25
CA TYR A 97 5.70 -5.78 16.84
C TYR A 97 5.40 -5.71 15.36
N LEU A 98 5.09 -6.84 14.75
CA LEU A 98 4.70 -6.98 13.35
C LEU A 98 3.24 -7.37 13.23
N LEU A 99 2.46 -6.59 12.49
CA LEU A 99 1.13 -6.93 12.01
C LEU A 99 1.21 -7.36 10.55
N LEU A 100 0.97 -8.64 10.29
CA LEU A 100 1.04 -9.25 8.97
C LEU A 100 -0.36 -9.24 8.35
N SER A 101 -0.63 -8.30 7.45
CA SER A 101 -1.97 -8.11 6.90
C SER A 101 -2.05 -8.55 5.44
N GLY A 102 -3.03 -9.40 5.10
CA GLY A 102 -3.16 -9.93 3.76
C GLY A 102 -4.47 -10.67 3.52
N ASP A 103 -4.57 -11.28 2.34
CA ASP A 103 -5.74 -12.01 1.87
C ASP A 103 -5.72 -13.48 2.33
N ASN A 104 -6.85 -13.97 2.85
CA ASN A 104 -7.05 -15.39 3.20
C ASN A 104 -8.33 -15.98 2.58
N ARG A 105 -8.91 -15.33 1.56
CA ARG A 105 -10.18 -15.77 0.94
C ARG A 105 -10.12 -17.13 0.25
N THR A 106 -8.93 -17.63 -0.04
CA THR A 106 -8.77 -18.94 -0.65
C THR A 106 -8.34 -19.99 0.39
N LEU A 107 -9.00 -21.15 0.40
CA LEU A 107 -8.66 -22.26 1.32
C LEU A 107 -7.22 -22.77 1.12
N GLN A 108 -6.66 -22.58 -0.07
CA GLN A 108 -5.35 -23.09 -0.46
C GLN A 108 -4.20 -22.14 -0.14
N TYR A 109 -4.46 -20.84 0.08
CA TYR A 109 -3.43 -19.85 0.29
C TYR A 109 -3.88 -18.75 1.26
N ASN A 110 -3.11 -18.58 2.33
CA ASN A 110 -3.31 -17.60 3.39
C ASN A 110 -2.05 -16.75 3.49
N GLU A 111 -2.12 -15.50 3.02
CA GLU A 111 -0.96 -14.59 2.98
C GLU A 111 -0.38 -14.30 4.37
N PRO A 112 -1.15 -13.88 5.38
CA PRO A 112 -0.62 -13.61 6.71
C PRO A 112 0.10 -14.82 7.32
N ARG A 113 -0.49 -16.00 7.24
CA ARG A 113 0.10 -17.24 7.77
C ARG A 113 1.39 -17.60 7.02
N THR A 114 1.43 -17.39 5.72
CA THR A 114 2.62 -17.65 4.89
C THR A 114 3.77 -16.71 5.28
N MET A 115 3.47 -15.40 5.44
CA MET A 115 4.45 -14.41 5.92
C MET A 115 4.97 -14.77 7.32
N TRP A 116 4.09 -15.14 8.23
CA TRP A 116 4.45 -15.56 9.59
C TRP A 116 5.41 -16.75 9.59
N GLN A 117 5.11 -17.79 8.79
CA GLN A 117 5.96 -18.97 8.69
C GLN A 117 7.37 -18.65 8.16
N ASP A 118 7.45 -17.76 7.17
CA ASP A 118 8.73 -17.40 6.57
C ASP A 118 9.53 -16.46 7.49
N LEU A 119 8.90 -15.46 8.12
CA LEU A 119 9.56 -14.58 9.10
C LEU A 119 10.04 -15.34 10.34
N ARG A 120 9.29 -16.37 10.78
CA ARG A 120 9.75 -17.27 11.84
C ARG A 120 11.03 -18.02 11.44
N LYS A 121 11.12 -18.51 10.20
CA LYS A 121 12.34 -19.13 9.67
C LYS A 121 13.50 -18.14 9.56
N MET A 122 13.19 -16.85 9.37
CA MET A 122 14.17 -15.77 9.36
C MET A 122 14.58 -15.31 10.77
N GLY A 123 14.07 -15.96 11.83
CA GLY A 123 14.50 -15.74 13.21
C GLY A 123 13.64 -14.79 14.03
N ILE A 124 12.51 -14.32 13.52
CA ILE A 124 11.59 -13.47 14.30
C ILE A 124 10.76 -14.36 15.24
N PRO A 125 10.77 -14.09 16.58
CA PRO A 125 10.00 -14.86 17.53
C PRO A 125 8.48 -14.69 17.29
N GLN A 126 7.72 -15.75 17.50
CA GLN A 126 6.28 -15.77 17.20
C GLN A 126 5.47 -14.75 18.01
N ASP A 127 5.89 -14.45 19.24
CA ASP A 127 5.18 -13.58 20.17
C ASP A 127 5.19 -12.09 19.75
N PHE A 128 6.02 -11.75 18.75
CA PHE A 128 6.11 -10.41 18.18
C PHE A 128 5.37 -10.27 16.83
N MET A 129 4.69 -11.34 16.38
CA MET A 129 4.02 -11.37 15.07
C MET A 129 2.52 -11.65 15.20
N PHE A 130 1.69 -10.76 14.72
CA PHE A 130 0.23 -10.82 14.73
C PHE A 130 -0.32 -10.90 13.31
N LEU A 131 -1.47 -11.56 13.15
CA LEU A 131 -2.00 -11.92 11.84
C LEU A 131 -3.34 -11.19 11.59
N ASP A 132 -3.39 -10.38 10.55
CA ASP A 132 -4.62 -9.80 10.04
C ASP A 132 -5.08 -10.55 8.79
N TYR A 133 -6.10 -11.37 8.95
CA TYR A 133 -6.65 -12.22 7.90
C TYR A 133 -7.66 -11.51 6.97
N ALA A 134 -7.98 -10.26 7.23
CA ALA A 134 -8.97 -9.52 6.47
C ALA A 134 -8.40 -8.30 5.72
N GLY A 135 -7.09 -8.27 5.49
CA GLY A 135 -6.40 -7.27 4.70
C GLY A 135 -6.55 -7.48 3.19
N PHE A 136 -7.78 -7.56 2.68
CA PHE A 136 -8.06 -7.87 1.26
C PHE A 136 -7.65 -6.75 0.30
N ARG A 137 -7.66 -5.52 0.76
CA ARG A 137 -7.22 -4.31 0.04
C ARG A 137 -6.33 -3.49 0.95
N THR A 138 -5.53 -2.61 0.37
CA THR A 138 -4.70 -1.66 1.13
C THR A 138 -5.54 -0.83 2.11
N LEU A 139 -6.75 -0.42 1.71
CA LEU A 139 -7.68 0.30 2.58
C LEU A 139 -8.07 -0.53 3.80
N ASP A 140 -8.40 -1.81 3.61
CA ASP A 140 -8.76 -2.72 4.69
C ASP A 140 -7.59 -2.87 5.69
N SER A 141 -6.38 -3.15 5.20
CA SER A 141 -5.17 -3.30 6.02
C SER A 141 -4.87 -2.07 6.88
N VAL A 142 -4.91 -0.87 6.27
CA VAL A 142 -4.56 0.38 6.97
C VAL A 142 -5.60 0.75 8.02
N ILE A 143 -6.90 0.62 7.70
CA ILE A 143 -7.97 0.96 8.65
C ILE A 143 -8.01 -0.06 9.78
N ARG A 144 -7.90 -1.36 9.48
CA ARG A 144 -7.92 -2.42 10.47
C ARG A 144 -6.72 -2.35 11.41
N ALA A 145 -5.54 -1.96 10.94
CA ALA A 145 -4.38 -1.73 11.79
C ALA A 145 -4.69 -0.77 12.94
N LYS A 146 -5.45 0.32 12.69
CA LYS A 146 -5.89 1.25 13.73
C LYS A 146 -7.11 0.74 14.50
N GLN A 147 -8.18 0.36 13.81
CA GLN A 147 -9.49 0.17 14.44
C GLN A 147 -9.65 -1.20 15.11
N VAL A 148 -9.00 -2.23 14.58
CA VAL A 148 -9.06 -3.59 15.13
C VAL A 148 -7.87 -3.85 16.05
N PHE A 149 -6.66 -3.56 15.55
CA PHE A 149 -5.42 -3.94 16.24
C PHE A 149 -4.82 -2.84 17.11
N ASN A 150 -5.36 -1.62 17.05
CA ASN A 150 -4.80 -0.44 17.74
C ASN A 150 -3.28 -0.26 17.50
N ALA A 151 -2.81 -0.66 16.33
CA ALA A 151 -1.41 -0.71 15.95
C ALA A 151 -0.94 0.66 15.41
N VAL A 152 -1.00 1.68 16.25
CA VAL A 152 -0.56 3.06 15.93
C VAL A 152 0.23 3.65 17.12
N PRO A 153 1.27 4.46 16.86
CA PRO A 153 1.82 4.86 15.55
C PRO A 153 2.53 3.70 14.85
N MET A 154 2.47 3.63 13.51
CA MET A 154 3.00 2.47 12.79
C MET A 154 3.96 2.84 11.64
N THR A 155 4.84 1.88 11.30
CA THR A 155 5.62 1.86 10.06
C THR A 155 5.02 0.87 9.09
N ILE A 156 4.50 1.34 7.96
CA ILE A 156 4.05 0.48 6.86
C ILE A 156 5.29 -0.04 6.12
N ILE A 157 5.32 -1.35 5.80
CA ILE A 157 6.46 -2.00 5.15
C ILE A 157 6.00 -2.55 3.81
N SER A 158 6.44 -1.93 2.70
CA SER A 158 6.07 -2.34 1.35
C SER A 158 6.96 -1.65 0.30
N GLN A 159 6.73 -1.92 -1.01
CA GLN A 159 7.39 -1.19 -2.08
C GLN A 159 6.85 0.23 -2.22
N LYS A 160 7.68 1.16 -2.72
CA LYS A 160 7.41 2.60 -2.81
C LYS A 160 6.03 2.97 -3.36
N PHE A 161 5.63 2.37 -4.48
CA PHE A 161 4.33 2.62 -5.08
C PHE A 161 3.14 2.22 -4.19
N HIS A 162 3.34 1.18 -3.37
CA HIS A 162 2.33 0.70 -2.42
C HIS A 162 2.35 1.55 -1.15
N CYS A 163 3.54 2.01 -0.68
CA CYS A 163 3.70 2.99 0.38
C CYS A 163 2.93 4.27 0.09
N GLU A 164 3.08 4.83 -1.12
CA GLU A 164 2.37 6.03 -1.55
C GLU A 164 0.86 5.89 -1.40
N ARG A 165 0.30 4.76 -1.84
CA ARG A 165 -1.13 4.46 -1.72
C ARG A 165 -1.58 4.26 -0.29
N ALA A 166 -0.83 3.49 0.50
CA ALA A 166 -1.16 3.19 1.89
C ALA A 166 -1.09 4.43 2.79
N LEU A 167 -0.06 5.27 2.62
CA LEU A 167 0.07 6.52 3.35
C LEU A 167 -1.02 7.53 2.97
N PHE A 168 -1.43 7.59 1.72
CA PHE A 168 -2.54 8.45 1.31
C PHE A 168 -3.84 8.06 2.02
N ILE A 169 -4.13 6.76 2.14
CA ILE A 169 -5.25 6.25 2.94
C ILE A 169 -5.07 6.60 4.42
N ALA A 170 -3.88 6.35 4.98
CA ALA A 170 -3.60 6.65 6.38
C ALA A 170 -3.83 8.12 6.72
N LYS A 171 -3.31 9.04 5.90
CA LYS A 171 -3.52 10.49 6.07
C LYS A 171 -4.99 10.90 5.96
N TYR A 172 -5.74 10.32 5.04
CA TYR A 172 -7.17 10.60 4.89
C TYR A 172 -7.97 10.24 6.16
N TYR A 173 -7.62 9.12 6.81
CA TYR A 173 -8.26 8.66 8.05
C TYR A 173 -7.57 9.14 9.34
N ASN A 174 -6.63 10.11 9.25
CA ASN A 174 -5.86 10.62 10.39
C ASN A 174 -5.20 9.48 11.19
N ILE A 175 -4.56 8.55 10.49
CA ILE A 175 -3.79 7.45 11.05
C ILE A 175 -2.32 7.86 11.05
N ASP A 176 -1.67 7.84 12.22
CA ASP A 176 -0.23 8.14 12.34
C ASP A 176 0.60 6.98 11.79
N ALA A 177 1.09 7.17 10.57
CA ALA A 177 1.85 6.18 9.83
C ALA A 177 2.97 6.82 9.01
N ILE A 178 4.11 6.13 8.98
CA ILE A 178 5.21 6.34 8.03
C ILE A 178 5.38 5.08 7.21
N CYS A 179 6.20 5.11 6.16
CA CYS A 179 6.47 3.92 5.37
C CYS A 179 7.96 3.70 5.15
N PHE A 180 8.39 2.46 5.34
CA PHE A 180 9.73 2.00 4.94
C PHE A 180 9.63 1.23 3.62
N VAL A 181 10.49 1.61 2.67
CA VAL A 181 10.49 1.05 1.32
C VAL A 181 11.30 -0.23 1.28
N ALA A 182 10.62 -1.35 1.05
CA ALA A 182 11.28 -2.60 0.71
C ALA A 182 11.85 -2.55 -0.72
N ASP A 183 12.98 -3.19 -0.93
CA ASP A 183 13.67 -3.23 -2.21
C ASP A 183 12.75 -3.61 -3.37
N TYR A 184 13.01 -2.97 -4.51
CA TYR A 184 12.24 -3.17 -5.72
C TYR A 184 13.03 -4.07 -6.69
N PRO A 185 12.48 -5.22 -7.09
CA PRO A 185 13.13 -6.00 -8.13
C PRO A 185 13.10 -5.25 -9.46
N ASP A 186 14.21 -5.28 -10.21
CA ASP A 186 14.37 -4.66 -11.54
C ASP A 186 13.48 -5.30 -12.61
N ILE A 187 12.18 -5.40 -12.32
CA ILE A 187 11.21 -5.92 -13.27
C ILE A 187 10.45 -4.73 -13.87
N TRP A 188 10.88 -4.32 -15.03
CA TRP A 188 10.13 -3.40 -15.90
C TRP A 188 8.76 -4.01 -16.18
N SER A 189 7.66 -3.46 -15.66
CA SER A 189 6.42 -4.19 -15.82
C SER A 189 5.16 -3.36 -15.67
N PHE A 190 4.09 -3.96 -16.13
CA PHE A 190 2.68 -3.64 -15.92
C PHE A 190 2.33 -3.20 -14.47
N VAL A 191 3.19 -3.46 -13.47
CA VAL A 191 3.01 -3.02 -12.09
C VAL A 191 2.87 -1.50 -12.00
N ARG A 192 3.68 -0.72 -12.72
CA ARG A 192 3.58 0.76 -12.72
C ARG A 192 2.25 1.25 -13.28
N VAL A 193 1.80 0.63 -14.37
CA VAL A 193 0.51 0.96 -14.99
C VAL A 193 -0.64 0.57 -14.06
N ARG A 194 -0.58 -0.63 -13.50
CA ARG A 194 -1.57 -1.10 -12.51
C ARG A 194 -1.66 -0.15 -11.32
N GLU A 195 -0.52 0.28 -10.77
CA GLU A 195 -0.47 1.15 -9.59
C GLU A 195 -0.98 2.57 -9.88
N PHE A 196 -0.73 3.07 -11.08
CA PHE A 196 -1.34 4.32 -11.53
C PHE A 196 -2.87 4.25 -11.43
N PHE A 197 -3.49 3.21 -11.98
CA PHE A 197 -4.94 3.01 -11.86
C PHE A 197 -5.40 2.68 -10.44
N ALA A 198 -4.57 1.98 -9.66
CA ALA A 198 -4.88 1.67 -8.26
C ALA A 198 -4.96 2.93 -7.39
N ARG A 199 -4.10 3.95 -7.62
CA ARG A 199 -4.18 5.25 -6.91
C ARG A 199 -5.46 6.01 -7.27
N ILE A 200 -5.84 6.03 -8.55
CA ILE A 200 -7.11 6.65 -8.96
C ILE A 200 -8.29 5.94 -8.28
N LYS A 201 -8.26 4.60 -8.28
CA LYS A 201 -9.30 3.81 -7.59
C LYS A 201 -9.38 4.14 -6.10
N VAL A 202 -8.26 4.33 -5.41
CA VAL A 202 -8.28 4.74 -3.99
C VAL A 202 -8.96 6.08 -3.82
N VAL A 203 -8.66 7.08 -4.66
CA VAL A 203 -9.36 8.38 -4.58
C VAL A 203 -10.88 8.20 -4.73
N LEU A 204 -11.31 7.39 -5.69
CA LEU A 204 -12.73 7.08 -5.87
C LEU A 204 -13.32 6.33 -4.66
N ASP A 205 -12.61 5.32 -4.14
CA ASP A 205 -13.06 4.56 -2.96
C ASP A 205 -13.20 5.50 -1.73
N LEU A 206 -12.30 6.48 -1.55
CA LEU A 206 -12.38 7.47 -0.47
C LEU A 206 -13.50 8.49 -0.67
N LEU A 207 -13.73 8.95 -1.90
CA LEU A 207 -14.83 9.88 -2.21
C LEU A 207 -16.22 9.30 -1.97
N ILE A 208 -16.38 7.98 -2.09
CA ILE A 208 -17.63 7.28 -1.80
C ILE A 208 -17.65 6.70 -0.38
N GLU A 209 -16.72 7.12 0.47
CA GLU A 209 -16.59 6.70 1.88
C GLU A 209 -16.64 5.18 2.06
N LYS A 210 -15.89 4.46 1.20
CA LYS A 210 -15.90 3.01 1.19
C LYS A 210 -15.30 2.44 2.46
N GLU A 211 -16.08 1.65 3.17
CA GLU A 211 -15.67 0.97 4.39
C GLU A 211 -14.82 -0.30 4.12
N PRO A 212 -14.05 -0.78 5.12
CA PRO A 212 -13.41 -2.09 5.07
C PRO A 212 -14.44 -3.21 4.85
N HIS A 213 -14.02 -4.27 4.15
CA HIS A 213 -14.89 -5.44 3.88
C HIS A 213 -15.37 -6.11 5.16
N PHE A 214 -14.47 -6.23 6.15
CA PHE A 214 -14.74 -6.75 7.47
C PHE A 214 -13.94 -5.95 8.49
N LEU A 215 -14.62 -5.38 9.47
CA LEU A 215 -13.94 -4.73 10.57
C LEU A 215 -13.66 -5.76 11.68
N GLY A 216 -14.65 -6.53 12.09
CA GLY A 216 -14.53 -7.51 13.18
C GLY A 216 -14.47 -6.86 14.56
N ASP A 217 -14.32 -7.70 15.58
CA ASP A 217 -14.15 -7.23 16.95
C ASP A 217 -12.73 -6.68 17.18
N PRO A 218 -12.52 -5.74 18.12
CA PRO A 218 -11.20 -5.25 18.45
C PRO A 218 -10.29 -6.34 19.02
N GLU A 219 -9.11 -6.48 18.47
CA GLU A 219 -8.03 -7.38 18.90
C GLU A 219 -6.72 -6.56 19.07
N PRO A 220 -6.63 -5.67 20.09
CA PRO A 220 -5.50 -4.76 20.20
C PRO A 220 -4.18 -5.52 20.41
N LEU A 221 -3.14 -5.09 19.72
CA LEU A 221 -1.79 -5.57 19.91
C LEU A 221 -1.27 -5.16 21.30
N PRO A 222 -0.28 -5.91 21.85
CA PRO A 222 0.39 -5.53 23.08
C PRO A 222 0.92 -4.09 22.99
N GLN A 223 0.77 -3.33 24.07
CA GLN A 223 1.38 -2.00 24.12
C GLN A 223 2.88 -2.15 24.27
N PRO A 224 3.69 -1.31 23.58
CA PRO A 224 5.13 -1.33 23.74
C PRO A 224 5.46 -1.06 25.20
N VAL A 225 6.29 -1.90 25.78
CA VAL A 225 6.78 -1.69 27.14
C VAL A 225 7.74 -0.50 27.05
N THR A 226 7.29 0.67 27.45
CA THR A 226 8.19 1.78 27.73
C THR A 226 9.01 1.37 28.95
N VAL A 227 10.12 0.66 28.72
CA VAL A 227 11.13 0.53 29.77
C VAL A 227 11.73 1.92 29.92
N PRO A 228 11.54 2.60 31.06
CA PRO A 228 12.29 3.81 31.31
C PRO A 228 13.76 3.40 31.25
N LEU A 229 14.58 4.10 30.45
CA LEU A 229 16.04 4.00 30.51
C LEU A 229 16.50 4.59 31.86
N VAL A 230 16.08 3.98 32.98
CA VAL A 230 16.54 4.29 34.31
C VAL A 230 17.67 3.32 34.64
N GLY A 231 18.90 3.79 34.41
CA GLY A 231 20.06 3.39 35.20
C GLY A 231 20.53 1.95 34.98
N ILE A 232 21.14 1.63 33.85
CA ILE A 232 22.26 0.69 33.89
C ILE A 232 23.49 1.54 34.28
N GLY A 233 23.64 1.77 35.58
CA GLY A 233 24.89 2.22 36.16
C GLY A 233 25.92 1.14 35.90
N LEU A 234 26.87 1.46 35.06
CA LEU A 234 28.14 0.74 34.99
C LEU A 234 28.92 1.15 36.25
N GLU A 235 28.89 0.31 37.30
CA GLU A 235 29.98 0.18 38.26
C GLU A 235 30.98 -0.86 37.80
#